data_a09c2df548bbbf480d68d750cd395ad4
#
_entry.id   a09c2df548bbbf480d68d750cd395ad4
#
_cell.length_a   1.000
_cell.length_b   1.000
_cell.length_c   1.000
_cell.angle_alpha   90.00
_cell.angle_beta   90.00
_cell.angle_gamma   90.00
#
_symmetry.space_group_name_H-M   'P 1'
#
loop_
_entity.id
_entity.type
_entity.pdbx_description
1 polymer ?
#
loop_
_entity_poly.entity_id
_entity_poly.type
_entity_poly.pdbx_seq_one_letter_code
_entity_poly.pdbx_strand_id
1 'polypeptide(L)'
;FVPTPWNSMLLGLESKKFDFIANEISKNPEREAKYSFSDDYLISAAQIIVKKGRTDIKTLEDLKGKKVQTAVGSNYNKILTDFDKNKEIKLEYFDGDVSTAFQLIGQGRADATVNDRLTVGYYTKQKGETVEAVGEPVELTPSYFVFRKDSAELQAKVNKALQELKADGTLAKISEKWFGKDYTK
;
A
#
# COMPACT_ATOMS: atom_id res chain seq x y z
N PHE A 1 6.50 18.90 -0.25
CA PHE A 1 6.49 17.45 -0.60
C PHE A 1 7.79 17.06 -1.28
N VAL A 2 8.36 15.91 -0.87
CA VAL A 2 9.60 15.35 -1.41
C VAL A 2 9.27 13.95 -1.96
N PRO A 3 8.99 13.81 -3.27
CA PRO A 3 8.77 12.51 -3.87
C PRO A 3 9.99 11.61 -3.67
N THR A 4 9.76 10.41 -3.14
CA THR A 4 10.84 9.50 -2.76
C THR A 4 10.45 8.07 -3.12
N PRO A 5 11.33 7.29 -3.79
CA PRO A 5 11.07 5.89 -4.07
C PRO A 5 10.85 5.07 -2.79
N TRP A 6 10.00 4.04 -2.87
CA TRP A 6 9.63 3.21 -1.73
C TRP A 6 10.82 2.66 -0.94
N ASN A 7 11.79 2.10 -1.62
CA ASN A 7 12.98 1.47 -1.03
C ASN A 7 13.92 2.44 -0.27
N SER A 8 13.82 3.74 -0.54
CA SER A 8 14.64 4.77 0.12
C SER A 8 13.89 5.67 1.10
N MET A 9 12.59 5.46 1.25
CA MET A 9 11.70 6.34 2.01
C MET A 9 12.00 6.33 3.53
N LEU A 10 12.14 5.14 4.11
CA LEU A 10 12.46 5.02 5.54
C LEU A 10 13.86 5.54 5.85
N LEU A 11 14.85 5.27 4.99
CA LEU A 11 16.20 5.81 5.12
C LEU A 11 16.19 7.34 5.00
N GLY A 12 15.36 7.91 4.13
CA GLY A 12 15.16 9.35 4.00
C GLY A 12 14.64 9.99 5.28
N LEU A 13 13.70 9.32 5.96
CA LEU A 13 13.19 9.75 7.26
C LEU A 13 14.28 9.69 8.35
N GLU A 14 15.04 8.60 8.42
CA GLU A 14 16.14 8.42 9.36
C GLU A 14 17.23 9.46 9.18
N SER A 15 17.58 9.76 7.93
CA SER A 15 18.59 10.79 7.58
C SER A 15 18.07 12.24 7.64
N LYS A 16 16.84 12.45 8.15
CA LYS A 16 16.22 13.78 8.33
C LYS A 16 16.05 14.59 7.04
N LYS A 17 15.89 13.90 5.89
CA LYS A 17 15.57 14.57 4.61
C LYS A 17 14.16 15.16 4.62
N PHE A 18 13.27 14.64 5.44
CA PHE A 18 11.92 15.11 5.69
C PHE A 18 11.47 14.73 7.11
N ASP A 19 10.40 15.35 7.59
CA ASP A 19 9.98 15.26 8.98
C ASP A 19 9.10 14.04 9.26
N PHE A 20 8.28 13.64 8.28
CA PHE A 20 7.43 12.44 8.35
C PHE A 20 7.12 11.92 6.94
N ILE A 21 6.60 10.69 6.88
CA ILE A 21 6.18 10.05 5.62
C ILE A 21 4.66 10.04 5.56
N ALA A 22 4.11 10.45 4.40
CA ALA A 22 2.71 10.38 4.04
C ALA A 22 2.55 9.54 2.76
N ASN A 23 2.46 8.23 2.90
CA ASN A 23 2.43 7.30 1.76
C ASN A 23 1.75 5.96 2.10
N GLU A 24 0.56 5.98 2.67
CA GLU A 24 -0.27 4.78 2.95
C GLU A 24 0.50 3.65 3.64
N ILE A 25 1.40 3.99 4.58
CA ILE A 25 2.22 3.01 5.29
C ILE A 25 1.41 2.36 6.40
N SER A 26 1.32 1.03 6.40
CA SER A 26 0.73 0.23 7.47
C SER A 26 1.75 -0.07 8.57
N LYS A 27 1.27 -0.32 9.79
CA LYS A 27 2.07 -0.79 10.92
C LYS A 27 2.47 -2.25 10.72
N ASN A 28 3.62 -2.59 11.24
CA ASN A 28 4.04 -3.96 11.53
C ASN A 28 5.07 -3.93 12.68
N PRO A 29 5.36 -5.07 13.34
CA PRO A 29 6.26 -5.10 14.51
C PRO A 29 7.64 -4.50 14.26
N GLU A 30 8.24 -4.74 13.09
CA GLU A 30 9.56 -4.22 12.74
C GLU A 30 9.56 -2.70 12.63
N ARG A 31 8.51 -2.14 12.02
CA ARG A 31 8.35 -0.69 11.87
C ARG A 31 8.01 -0.03 13.20
N GLU A 32 7.14 -0.63 14.01
CA GLU A 32 6.76 -0.12 15.33
C GLU A 32 7.95 -0.08 16.29
N ALA A 33 8.89 -1.01 16.18
CA ALA A 33 10.13 -0.98 16.94
C ALA A 33 10.99 0.26 16.64
N LYS A 34 11.01 0.73 15.38
CA LYS A 34 11.89 1.81 14.91
C LYS A 34 11.22 3.18 14.80
N TYR A 35 9.92 3.23 14.52
CA TYR A 35 9.20 4.46 14.17
C TYR A 35 8.00 4.68 15.08
N SER A 36 7.52 5.92 15.10
CA SER A 36 6.23 6.31 15.67
C SER A 36 5.22 6.55 14.55
N PHE A 37 3.93 6.40 14.86
CA PHE A 37 2.84 6.46 13.88
C PHE A 37 1.76 7.43 14.34
N SER A 38 1.13 8.12 13.41
CA SER A 38 -0.08 8.88 13.69
C SER A 38 -1.26 7.99 14.08
N ASP A 39 -2.40 8.59 14.39
CA ASP A 39 -3.69 7.95 14.25
C ASP A 39 -3.88 7.55 12.77
N ASP A 40 -4.70 6.52 12.50
CA ASP A 40 -5.03 6.14 11.13
C ASP A 40 -5.80 7.27 10.43
N TYR A 41 -5.51 7.48 9.16
CA TYR A 41 -6.22 8.48 8.36
C TYR A 41 -7.03 7.87 7.20
N LEU A 42 -6.79 6.59 6.88
CA LEU A 42 -7.38 5.88 5.77
C LEU A 42 -7.39 4.38 6.07
N ILE A 43 -8.47 3.68 5.76
CA ILE A 43 -8.55 2.22 5.87
C ILE A 43 -8.75 1.63 4.47
N SER A 44 -7.67 1.11 3.91
CA SER A 44 -7.67 0.42 2.64
C SER A 44 -7.67 -1.10 2.82
N ALA A 45 -7.30 -1.83 1.79
CA ALA A 45 -7.14 -3.27 1.86
C ALA A 45 -6.05 -3.77 0.90
N ALA A 46 -5.29 -4.74 1.36
CA ALA A 46 -4.47 -5.57 0.50
C ALA A 46 -5.40 -6.44 -0.36
N GLN A 47 -5.23 -6.43 -1.67
CA GLN A 47 -6.04 -7.21 -2.59
C GLN A 47 -5.16 -7.77 -3.72
N ILE A 48 -5.61 -8.85 -4.34
CA ILE A 48 -4.94 -9.42 -5.50
C ILE A 48 -5.26 -8.55 -6.70
N ILE A 49 -4.22 -8.16 -7.44
CA ILE A 49 -4.30 -7.34 -8.63
C ILE A 49 -3.87 -8.20 -9.81
N VAL A 50 -4.71 -8.26 -10.83
CA VAL A 50 -4.48 -9.04 -12.05
C VAL A 50 -4.71 -8.19 -13.29
N LYS A 51 -4.39 -8.74 -14.46
CA LYS A 51 -4.76 -8.14 -15.73
C LYS A 51 -6.28 -8.02 -15.85
N LYS A 52 -6.77 -6.90 -16.34
CA LYS A 52 -8.20 -6.65 -16.58
C LYS A 52 -8.86 -7.80 -17.34
N GLY A 53 -9.98 -8.29 -16.82
CA GLY A 53 -10.76 -9.40 -17.39
C GLY A 53 -10.22 -10.81 -17.08
N ARG A 54 -9.18 -10.93 -16.24
CA ARG A 54 -8.68 -12.23 -15.81
C ARG A 54 -9.60 -12.82 -14.74
N THR A 55 -9.98 -14.11 -14.89
CA THR A 55 -11.00 -14.75 -14.03
C THR A 55 -10.49 -15.96 -13.26
N ASP A 56 -9.30 -16.49 -13.58
CA ASP A 56 -8.71 -17.69 -12.99
C ASP A 56 -7.92 -17.44 -11.68
N ILE A 57 -7.81 -16.19 -11.24
CA ILE A 57 -7.16 -15.81 -9.99
C ILE A 57 -8.12 -14.93 -9.18
N LYS A 58 -8.46 -15.37 -7.97
CA LYS A 58 -9.31 -14.62 -7.02
C LYS A 58 -8.88 -14.77 -5.57
N THR A 59 -8.08 -15.80 -5.26
CA THR A 59 -7.60 -16.13 -3.92
C THR A 59 -6.09 -16.29 -3.90
N LEU A 60 -5.48 -16.29 -2.72
CA LEU A 60 -4.04 -16.54 -2.59
C LEU A 60 -3.66 -17.95 -3.08
N GLU A 61 -4.54 -18.94 -2.95
CA GLU A 61 -4.32 -20.31 -3.46
C GLU A 61 -4.16 -20.32 -4.99
N ASP A 62 -4.88 -19.47 -5.71
CA ASP A 62 -4.80 -19.40 -7.17
C ASP A 62 -3.47 -18.81 -7.67
N LEU A 63 -2.65 -18.22 -6.75
CA LEU A 63 -1.33 -17.71 -7.07
C LEU A 63 -0.25 -18.78 -7.17
N LYS A 64 -0.52 -20.01 -6.72
CA LYS A 64 0.42 -21.14 -6.82
C LYS A 64 0.79 -21.41 -8.27
N GLY A 65 2.09 -21.53 -8.54
CA GLY A 65 2.64 -21.71 -9.90
C GLY A 65 2.67 -20.43 -10.75
N LYS A 66 2.07 -19.33 -10.29
CA LYS A 66 2.00 -18.05 -11.01
C LYS A 66 3.21 -17.17 -10.75
N LYS A 67 3.49 -16.26 -11.71
CA LYS A 67 4.49 -15.19 -11.56
C LYS A 67 3.87 -14.00 -10.84
N VAL A 68 4.26 -13.78 -9.59
CA VAL A 68 3.68 -12.74 -8.74
C VAL A 68 4.72 -11.67 -8.41
N GLN A 69 4.43 -10.44 -8.81
CA GLN A 69 5.28 -9.29 -8.54
C GLN A 69 5.14 -8.83 -7.09
N THR A 70 6.25 -8.49 -6.43
CA THR A 70 6.24 -7.97 -5.07
C THR A 70 7.44 -7.05 -4.81
N ALA A 71 7.31 -6.14 -3.85
CA ALA A 71 8.41 -5.26 -3.42
C ALA A 71 9.01 -5.74 -2.10
N VAL A 72 10.35 -5.81 -2.04
CA VAL A 72 11.06 -6.17 -0.82
C VAL A 72 10.67 -5.24 0.34
N GLY A 73 10.45 -5.82 1.53
CA GLY A 73 10.12 -5.07 2.75
C GLY A 73 8.71 -4.47 2.80
N SER A 74 7.86 -4.75 1.80
CA SER A 74 6.46 -4.37 1.85
C SER A 74 5.65 -5.35 2.72
N ASN A 75 4.54 -4.88 3.32
CA ASN A 75 3.59 -5.76 4.00
C ASN A 75 2.98 -6.78 3.03
N TYR A 76 2.81 -6.42 1.77
CA TYR A 76 2.30 -7.31 0.72
C TYR A 76 3.27 -8.47 0.43
N ASN A 77 4.57 -8.20 0.44
CA ASN A 77 5.58 -9.24 0.37
C ASN A 77 5.47 -10.19 1.58
N LYS A 78 5.27 -9.63 2.78
CA LYS A 78 5.08 -10.43 3.98
C LYS A 78 3.82 -11.31 3.89
N ILE A 79 2.69 -10.80 3.45
CA ILE A 79 1.46 -11.56 3.21
C ILE A 79 1.75 -12.77 2.29
N LEU A 80 2.42 -12.53 1.15
CA LEU A 80 2.75 -13.59 0.19
C LEU A 80 3.70 -14.63 0.79
N THR A 81 4.76 -14.21 1.48
CA THR A 81 5.74 -15.13 2.07
C THR A 81 5.20 -15.88 3.28
N ASP A 82 4.29 -15.29 4.06
CA ASP A 82 3.62 -15.95 5.17
C ASP A 82 2.62 -16.99 4.70
N PHE A 83 1.94 -16.74 3.59
CA PHE A 83 1.05 -17.71 2.95
C PHE A 83 1.85 -18.84 2.28
N ASP A 84 2.85 -18.50 1.49
CA ASP A 84 3.58 -19.44 0.61
C ASP A 84 4.80 -20.09 1.30
N LYS A 85 4.57 -20.80 2.40
CA LYS A 85 5.65 -21.51 3.11
C LYS A 85 6.36 -22.59 2.26
N ASN A 86 5.66 -23.16 1.30
CA ASN A 86 6.16 -24.22 0.43
C ASN A 86 6.87 -23.68 -0.83
N LYS A 87 6.91 -22.35 -1.03
CA LYS A 87 7.51 -21.69 -2.21
C LYS A 87 6.91 -22.17 -3.54
N GLU A 88 5.61 -22.29 -3.59
CA GLU A 88 4.85 -22.68 -4.78
C GLU A 88 4.56 -21.47 -5.69
N ILE A 89 4.61 -20.24 -5.15
CA ILE A 89 4.45 -18.99 -5.91
C ILE A 89 5.81 -18.56 -6.49
N LYS A 90 5.82 -18.20 -7.75
CA LYS A 90 7.03 -17.64 -8.41
C LYS A 90 7.12 -16.15 -8.11
N LEU A 91 7.68 -15.80 -6.94
CA LEU A 91 7.86 -14.40 -6.55
C LEU A 91 8.93 -13.72 -7.40
N GLU A 92 8.58 -12.62 -8.04
CA GLU A 92 9.48 -11.76 -8.80
C GLU A 92 9.50 -10.39 -8.14
N TYR A 93 10.70 -9.89 -7.82
CA TYR A 93 10.85 -8.65 -7.08
C TYR A 93 11.05 -7.49 -8.02
N PHE A 94 10.23 -6.45 -7.87
CA PHE A 94 10.46 -5.17 -8.55
C PHE A 94 11.10 -4.17 -7.59
N ASP A 95 11.85 -3.25 -8.17
CA ASP A 95 12.44 -2.12 -7.46
C ASP A 95 11.81 -0.81 -7.95
N GLY A 96 11.60 0.13 -7.03
CA GLY A 96 11.04 1.44 -7.35
C GLY A 96 9.52 1.52 -7.20
N ASP A 97 8.85 2.04 -8.24
CA ASP A 97 7.42 2.33 -8.23
C ASP A 97 6.57 1.11 -8.60
N VAL A 98 5.47 0.89 -7.89
CA VAL A 98 4.52 -0.21 -8.13
C VAL A 98 3.88 -0.18 -9.53
N SER A 99 3.88 0.97 -10.19
CA SER A 99 3.39 1.08 -11.57
C SER A 99 4.14 0.16 -12.54
N THR A 100 5.40 -0.16 -12.25
CA THR A 100 6.18 -1.14 -13.02
C THR A 100 5.53 -2.53 -12.93
N ALA A 101 5.14 -2.98 -11.75
CA ALA A 101 4.43 -4.25 -11.57
C ALA A 101 3.09 -4.24 -12.31
N PHE A 102 2.29 -3.18 -12.19
CA PHE A 102 1.01 -3.06 -12.88
C PHE A 102 1.18 -3.08 -14.41
N GLN A 103 2.23 -2.46 -14.94
CA GLN A 103 2.54 -2.52 -16.38
C GLN A 103 2.87 -3.95 -16.83
N LEU A 104 3.71 -4.67 -16.09
CA LEU A 104 4.07 -6.07 -16.41
C LEU A 104 2.83 -6.97 -16.39
N ILE A 105 1.93 -6.79 -15.43
CA ILE A 105 0.68 -7.53 -15.32
C ILE A 105 -0.26 -7.18 -16.48
N GLY A 106 -0.47 -5.90 -16.76
CA GLY A 106 -1.31 -5.43 -17.87
C GLY A 106 -0.84 -5.95 -19.24
N GLN A 107 0.48 -6.07 -19.42
CA GLN A 107 1.11 -6.65 -20.63
C GLN A 107 1.06 -8.20 -20.65
N GLY A 108 0.66 -8.87 -19.56
CA GLY A 108 0.67 -10.34 -19.46
C GLY A 108 2.06 -10.94 -19.25
N ARG A 109 3.05 -10.14 -18.81
CA ARG A 109 4.42 -10.60 -18.52
C ARG A 109 4.56 -11.10 -17.09
N ALA A 110 3.66 -10.68 -16.19
CA ALA A 110 3.44 -11.23 -14.87
C ALA A 110 1.96 -11.58 -14.70
N ASP A 111 1.64 -12.46 -13.75
CA ASP A 111 0.28 -12.95 -13.54
C ASP A 111 -0.50 -12.06 -12.57
N ALA A 112 0.12 -11.65 -11.47
CA ALA A 112 -0.53 -10.91 -10.40
C ALA A 112 0.47 -10.13 -9.53
N THR A 113 -0.07 -9.31 -8.64
CA THR A 113 0.57 -8.82 -7.41
C THR A 113 -0.46 -8.78 -6.29
N VAL A 114 -0.02 -8.72 -5.05
CA VAL A 114 -0.85 -8.27 -3.92
C VAL A 114 -0.43 -6.84 -3.60
N ASN A 115 -1.38 -5.92 -3.59
CA ASN A 115 -1.11 -4.51 -3.32
C ASN A 115 -2.36 -3.80 -2.81
N ASP A 116 -2.24 -2.52 -2.52
CA ASP A 116 -3.34 -1.70 -2.05
C ASP A 116 -4.39 -1.46 -3.14
N ARG A 117 -5.67 -1.69 -2.82
CA ARG A 117 -6.78 -1.51 -3.77
C ARG A 117 -6.97 -0.06 -4.21
N LEU A 118 -6.65 0.92 -3.35
CA LEU A 118 -6.78 2.35 -3.70
C LEU A 118 -5.64 2.77 -4.61
N THR A 119 -4.44 2.24 -4.39
CA THR A 119 -3.29 2.45 -5.27
C THR A 119 -3.59 1.95 -6.69
N VAL A 120 -4.17 0.75 -6.86
CA VAL A 120 -4.55 0.28 -8.19
C VAL A 120 -5.70 1.10 -8.78
N GLY A 121 -6.69 1.50 -7.97
CA GLY A 121 -7.78 2.37 -8.41
C GLY A 121 -7.28 3.72 -8.94
N TYR A 122 -6.32 4.33 -8.24
CA TYR A 122 -5.68 5.56 -8.70
C TYR A 122 -4.88 5.35 -9.99
N TYR A 123 -4.07 4.28 -10.06
CA TYR A 123 -3.29 3.93 -11.26
C TYR A 123 -4.18 3.77 -12.49
N THR A 124 -5.27 3.00 -12.39
CA THR A 124 -6.17 2.74 -13.52
C THR A 124 -6.88 4.01 -13.99
N LYS A 125 -7.22 4.91 -13.07
CA LYS A 125 -7.78 6.22 -13.39
C LYS A 125 -6.82 7.10 -14.21
N GLN A 126 -5.50 6.98 -13.95
CA GLN A 126 -4.48 7.80 -14.62
C GLN A 126 -3.93 7.18 -15.91
N LYS A 127 -3.81 5.86 -15.96
CA LYS A 127 -3.09 5.12 -17.03
C LYS A 127 -3.99 4.21 -17.87
N GLY A 128 -5.28 4.13 -17.54
CA GLY A 128 -6.23 3.24 -18.17
C GLY A 128 -6.38 1.89 -17.45
N GLU A 129 -7.52 1.26 -17.66
CA GLU A 129 -7.94 0.04 -16.96
C GLU A 129 -7.25 -1.22 -17.52
N THR A 130 -5.94 -1.33 -17.39
CA THR A 130 -5.16 -2.50 -17.83
C THR A 130 -5.06 -3.59 -16.76
N VAL A 131 -5.27 -3.22 -15.50
CA VAL A 131 -5.28 -4.11 -14.34
C VAL A 131 -6.51 -3.83 -13.48
N GLU A 132 -6.87 -4.78 -12.62
CA GLU A 132 -7.98 -4.66 -11.67
C GLU A 132 -7.72 -5.44 -10.38
N ALA A 133 -8.33 -4.99 -9.29
CA ALA A 133 -8.39 -5.72 -8.03
C ALA A 133 -9.47 -6.79 -8.11
N VAL A 134 -9.18 -8.01 -7.66
CA VAL A 134 -10.08 -9.17 -7.72
C VAL A 134 -10.16 -9.90 -6.38
N GLY A 135 -11.21 -10.70 -6.23
CA GLY A 135 -11.45 -11.47 -5.00
C GLY A 135 -11.83 -10.60 -3.81
N GLU A 136 -11.97 -11.23 -2.66
CA GLU A 136 -12.17 -10.52 -1.40
C GLU A 136 -10.85 -9.89 -0.91
N PRO A 137 -10.91 -8.83 -0.10
CA PRO A 137 -9.74 -8.27 0.55
C PRO A 137 -8.98 -9.34 1.34
N VAL A 138 -7.68 -9.43 1.11
CA VAL A 138 -6.81 -10.36 1.83
C VAL A 138 -6.62 -9.91 3.28
N GLU A 139 -6.46 -8.59 3.46
CA GLU A 139 -6.23 -7.97 4.75
C GLU A 139 -6.64 -6.50 4.70
N LEU A 140 -7.29 -5.98 5.76
CA LEU A 140 -7.49 -4.54 5.91
C LEU A 140 -6.16 -3.87 6.25
N THR A 141 -5.88 -2.77 5.57
CA THR A 141 -4.61 -2.04 5.69
C THR A 141 -4.84 -0.59 6.13
N PRO A 142 -5.00 -0.33 7.44
CA PRO A 142 -5.01 1.03 7.94
C PRO A 142 -3.69 1.73 7.62
N SER A 143 -3.78 2.98 7.20
CA SER A 143 -2.65 3.81 6.78
C SER A 143 -2.36 4.90 7.79
N TYR A 144 -1.08 5.15 8.01
CA TYR A 144 -0.57 6.05 9.03
C TYR A 144 0.51 6.95 8.47
N PHE A 145 0.65 8.15 9.03
CA PHE A 145 1.89 8.92 8.87
C PHE A 145 2.97 8.35 9.77
N VAL A 146 4.20 8.29 9.26
CA VAL A 146 5.33 7.67 9.96
C VAL A 146 6.34 8.74 10.37
N PHE A 147 6.75 8.71 11.64
CA PHE A 147 7.67 9.64 12.26
C PHE A 147 8.88 8.92 12.86
N ARG A 148 9.97 9.65 13.03
CA ARG A 148 11.06 9.20 13.90
C ARG A 148 10.60 9.13 15.36
N LYS A 149 11.20 8.30 16.16
CA LYS A 149 10.89 8.18 17.61
C LYS A 149 11.12 9.48 18.40
N ASP A 150 12.02 10.33 17.93
CA ASP A 150 12.33 11.63 18.55
C ASP A 150 11.37 12.77 18.15
N SER A 151 10.33 12.48 17.39
CA SER A 151 9.42 13.49 16.81
C SER A 151 8.04 13.54 17.51
N ALA A 152 7.97 13.24 18.81
CA ALA A 152 6.71 13.12 19.55
C ALA A 152 5.84 14.39 19.51
N GLU A 153 6.44 15.57 19.57
CA GLU A 153 5.71 16.85 19.51
C GLU A 153 5.04 17.05 18.14
N LEU A 154 5.76 16.77 17.04
CA LEU A 154 5.21 16.84 15.69
C LEU A 154 4.10 15.82 15.48
N GLN A 155 4.30 14.58 15.93
CA GLN A 155 3.27 13.53 15.88
C GLN A 155 1.98 13.96 16.59
N ALA A 156 2.08 14.55 17.79
CA ALA A 156 0.93 15.03 18.55
C ALA A 156 0.17 16.15 17.80
N LYS A 157 0.90 17.11 17.20
CA LYS A 157 0.30 18.17 16.37
C LYS A 157 -0.42 17.60 15.14
N VAL A 158 0.17 16.61 14.46
CA VAL A 158 -0.44 15.94 13.30
C VAL A 158 -1.68 15.15 13.72
N ASN A 159 -1.64 14.41 14.83
CA ASN A 159 -2.81 13.69 15.33
C ASN A 159 -3.96 14.64 15.67
N LYS A 160 -3.67 15.76 16.32
CA LYS A 160 -4.69 16.79 16.60
C LYS A 160 -5.34 17.30 15.30
N ALA A 161 -4.53 17.63 14.29
CA ALA A 161 -5.04 18.06 13.00
C ALA A 161 -5.88 16.97 12.29
N LEU A 162 -5.46 15.70 12.35
CA LEU A 162 -6.24 14.58 11.82
C LEU A 162 -7.59 14.43 12.51
N GLN A 163 -7.64 14.56 13.84
CA GLN A 163 -8.88 14.50 14.61
C GLN A 163 -9.84 15.64 14.23
N GLU A 164 -9.32 16.85 14.07
CA GLU A 164 -10.12 18.01 13.59
C GLU A 164 -10.67 17.77 12.18
N LEU A 165 -9.84 17.27 11.24
CA LEU A 165 -10.25 16.95 9.87
C LEU A 165 -11.24 15.77 9.78
N LYS A 166 -11.16 14.81 10.70
CA LYS A 166 -12.17 13.74 10.83
C LYS A 166 -13.49 14.31 11.35
N ALA A 167 -13.44 15.14 12.40
CA ALA A 167 -14.61 15.68 13.07
C ALA A 167 -15.44 16.63 12.18
N ASP A 168 -14.78 17.45 11.36
CA ASP A 168 -15.44 18.40 10.45
C ASP A 168 -15.84 17.79 9.08
N GLY A 169 -15.51 16.50 8.85
CA GLY A 169 -15.80 15.77 7.63
C GLY A 169 -14.90 16.11 6.44
N THR A 170 -13.85 16.91 6.64
CA THR A 170 -12.91 17.27 5.56
C THR A 170 -12.16 16.06 5.05
N LEU A 171 -11.73 15.16 5.95
CA LEU A 171 -11.00 13.96 5.56
C LEU A 171 -11.87 13.02 4.71
N ALA A 172 -13.16 12.85 5.06
CA ALA A 172 -14.13 12.08 4.28
C ALA A 172 -14.29 12.66 2.87
N LYS A 173 -14.46 13.98 2.74
CA LYS A 173 -14.58 14.67 1.44
C LYS A 173 -13.33 14.50 0.57
N ILE A 174 -12.14 14.51 1.18
CA ILE A 174 -10.88 14.24 0.48
C ILE A 174 -10.86 12.80 -0.04
N SER A 175 -11.24 11.83 0.79
CA SER A 175 -11.33 10.42 0.40
C SER A 175 -12.30 10.23 -0.77
N GLU A 176 -13.50 10.77 -0.69
CA GLU A 176 -14.50 10.70 -1.76
C GLU A 176 -13.99 11.34 -3.07
N LYS A 177 -13.33 12.49 -2.98
CA LYS A 177 -12.77 13.18 -4.15
C LYS A 177 -11.75 12.32 -4.90
N TRP A 178 -10.87 11.65 -4.18
CA TRP A 178 -9.75 10.90 -4.78
C TRP A 178 -10.10 9.46 -5.12
N PHE A 179 -10.90 8.80 -4.27
CA PHE A 179 -11.21 7.38 -4.35
C PHE A 179 -12.68 7.05 -4.65
N GLY A 180 -13.53 8.08 -4.73
CA GLY A 180 -14.97 7.91 -5.04
C GLY A 180 -15.81 7.40 -3.85
N LYS A 181 -15.21 7.18 -2.68
CA LYS A 181 -15.86 6.69 -1.46
C LYS A 181 -15.09 7.15 -0.21
N ASP A 182 -15.79 7.23 0.93
CA ASP A 182 -15.18 7.48 2.24
C ASP A 182 -14.50 6.21 2.77
N TYR A 183 -13.18 6.24 2.84
CA TYR A 183 -12.32 5.20 3.41
C TYR A 183 -11.66 5.64 4.74
N THR A 184 -12.21 6.65 5.41
CA THR A 184 -11.65 7.20 6.66
C THR A 184 -12.28 6.60 7.92
N LYS A 185 -13.19 5.62 7.74
CA LYS A 185 -13.93 4.93 8.81
C LYS A 185 -13.66 3.45 8.76
#